data_8ee2d2ec65e6ea09dba778bc6dbe40ae
#
_entry.id   8ee2d2ec65e6ea09dba778bc6dbe40ae
#
_cell.length_a   1.000
_cell.length_b   1.000
_cell.length_c   1.000
_cell.angle_alpha   90.00
_cell.angle_beta   90.00
_cell.angle_gamma   90.00
#
_symmetry.space_group_name_H-M   'P 1'
#
loop_
_entity.id
_entity.type
_entity.pdbx_description
1 polymer ?
#
loop_
_entity_poly.entity_id
_entity_poly.type
_entity_poly.pdbx_seq_one_letter_code
_entity_poly.pdbx_strand_id
1 'polypeptide(L)'
;DEAYLARVRFLDTPPDRTTADALAHACMTVADTVAVSAITVFTGSGSTARRVARERPSVPMLVLTPSMKTARRLGLLWGAHAVATKDIGSFEEMIAKGKRMALRHGFGEAGSKLIALAGVPFGTPGSTNLLHVVTISGDELDKHDVQLD
;
A
#
# COMPACT_ATOMS: atom_id res chain seq x y z
N ASP A 1 9.20 -5.16 -17.67
CA ASP A 1 10.16 -4.67 -18.68
C ASP A 1 10.63 -3.28 -18.26
N GLU A 2 11.92 -3.17 -17.89
CA GLU A 2 12.56 -1.92 -17.44
C GLU A 2 12.43 -0.80 -18.48
N ALA A 3 12.48 -1.12 -19.77
CA ALA A 3 12.36 -0.15 -20.86
C ALA A 3 10.94 0.46 -20.92
N TYR A 4 9.91 -0.33 -20.59
CA TYR A 4 8.53 0.16 -20.49
C TYR A 4 8.37 1.10 -19.29
N LEU A 5 8.86 0.70 -18.12
CA LEU A 5 8.81 1.52 -16.91
C LEU A 5 9.56 2.85 -17.07
N ALA A 6 10.73 2.82 -17.72
CA ALA A 6 11.48 4.04 -18.04
C ALA A 6 10.71 5.00 -18.95
N ARG A 7 9.97 4.47 -19.94
CA ARG A 7 9.14 5.29 -20.86
C ARG A 7 7.92 5.88 -20.16
N VAL A 8 7.30 5.13 -19.25
CA VAL A 8 6.11 5.59 -18.50
C VAL A 8 6.48 6.68 -17.50
N ARG A 9 7.68 6.60 -16.92
CA ARG A 9 8.22 7.65 -16.02
C ARG A 9 8.54 8.96 -16.73
N PHE A 10 8.73 8.94 -18.04
CA PHE A 10 8.97 10.16 -18.84
C PHE A 10 7.73 11.08 -18.96
N LEU A 11 6.56 10.58 -18.59
CA LEU A 11 5.34 11.38 -18.48
C LEU A 11 5.18 11.92 -17.05
N ASP A 12 6.25 12.50 -16.50
CA ASP A 12 6.27 13.04 -15.14
C ASP A 12 5.34 14.26 -15.04
N THR A 13 4.07 13.96 -14.84
CA THR A 13 3.07 14.98 -14.53
C THR A 13 3.21 15.32 -13.06
N PRO A 14 3.49 16.58 -12.70
CA PRO A 14 3.61 16.96 -11.30
C PRO A 14 2.32 16.60 -10.53
N PRO A 15 2.44 16.19 -9.26
CA PRO A 15 1.28 15.85 -8.43
C PRO A 15 0.40 17.09 -8.23
N ASP A 16 -0.89 16.89 -8.08
CA ASP A 16 -1.78 17.94 -7.65
C ASP A 16 -1.34 18.48 -6.27
N ARG A 17 -1.65 19.76 -5.99
CA ARG A 17 -1.24 20.40 -4.74
C ARG A 17 -2.10 19.98 -3.54
N THR A 18 -2.20 18.66 -3.33
CA THR A 18 -2.86 18.07 -2.18
C THR A 18 -1.89 17.22 -1.39
N THR A 19 -2.11 17.05 -0.09
CA THR A 19 -1.30 16.17 0.76
C THR A 19 -1.33 14.73 0.24
N ALA A 20 -2.50 14.25 -0.17
CA ALA A 20 -2.67 12.90 -0.66
C ALA A 20 -1.85 12.63 -1.93
N ASP A 21 -1.86 13.54 -2.88
CA ASP A 21 -1.09 13.40 -4.12
C ASP A 21 0.41 13.57 -3.88
N ALA A 22 0.81 14.49 -3.01
CA ALA A 22 2.20 14.67 -2.62
C ALA A 22 2.78 13.41 -1.96
N LEU A 23 2.03 12.76 -1.07
CA LEU A 23 2.47 11.51 -0.43
C LEU A 23 2.50 10.33 -1.40
N ALA A 24 1.54 10.22 -2.31
CA ALA A 24 1.57 9.21 -3.36
C ALA A 24 2.80 9.37 -4.25
N HIS A 25 3.16 10.59 -4.60
CA HIS A 25 4.35 10.88 -5.37
C HIS A 25 5.65 10.59 -4.57
N ALA A 26 5.72 11.02 -3.30
CA ALA A 26 6.85 10.74 -2.41
C ALA A 26 7.06 9.23 -2.19
N CYS A 27 5.99 8.46 -2.18
CA CYS A 27 6.03 7.00 -2.07
C CYS A 27 6.92 6.37 -3.15
N MET A 28 6.92 6.92 -4.36
CA MET A 28 7.78 6.47 -5.46
C MET A 28 9.26 6.65 -5.14
N THR A 29 9.63 7.85 -4.67
CA THR A 29 11.01 8.15 -4.28
C THR A 29 11.47 7.22 -3.16
N VAL A 30 10.62 6.96 -2.18
CA VAL A 30 10.92 6.03 -1.10
C VAL A 30 11.06 4.60 -1.61
N ALA A 31 10.15 4.14 -2.46
CA ALA A 31 10.17 2.79 -3.03
C ALA A 31 11.45 2.53 -3.84
N ASP A 32 11.86 3.50 -4.62
CA ASP A 32 13.07 3.40 -5.46
C ASP A 32 14.37 3.50 -4.64
N THR A 33 14.35 4.22 -3.52
CA THR A 33 15.54 4.47 -2.70
C THR A 33 15.77 3.40 -1.64
N VAL A 34 14.70 2.90 -1.01
CA VAL A 34 14.79 2.04 0.19
C VAL A 34 14.70 0.54 -0.16
N ALA A 35 14.49 0.17 -1.39
CA ALA A 35 14.37 -1.22 -1.84
C ALA A 35 13.27 -1.99 -1.05
N VAL A 36 12.05 -1.45 -1.06
CA VAL A 36 10.89 -2.10 -0.44
C VAL A 36 10.35 -3.25 -1.31
N SER A 37 9.73 -4.24 -0.69
CA SER A 37 9.13 -5.37 -1.41
C SER A 37 7.72 -5.08 -1.95
N ALA A 38 6.98 -4.20 -1.28
CA ALA A 38 5.64 -3.81 -1.68
C ALA A 38 5.21 -2.49 -1.01
N ILE A 39 4.16 -1.90 -1.58
CA ILE A 39 3.44 -0.77 -0.98
C ILE A 39 2.12 -1.31 -0.44
N THR A 40 1.88 -1.20 0.86
CA THR A 40 0.58 -1.51 1.47
C THR A 40 -0.26 -0.24 1.55
N VAL A 41 -1.47 -0.30 1.02
CA VAL A 41 -2.39 0.84 0.97
C VAL A 41 -3.67 0.50 1.71
N PHE A 42 -4.01 1.29 2.71
CA PHE A 42 -5.26 1.18 3.46
C PHE A 42 -6.25 2.22 2.96
N THR A 43 -7.38 1.77 2.43
CA THR A 43 -8.36 2.67 1.83
C THR A 43 -9.77 2.12 1.88
N GLY A 44 -10.74 2.93 2.30
CA GLY A 44 -12.15 2.58 2.23
C GLY A 44 -12.73 2.79 0.82
N SER A 45 -12.42 3.92 0.20
CA SER A 45 -12.96 4.34 -1.10
C SER A 45 -12.13 3.87 -2.30
N GLY A 46 -10.86 3.54 -2.10
CA GLY A 46 -9.90 3.26 -3.16
C GLY A 46 -9.14 4.48 -3.68
N SER A 47 -9.39 5.67 -3.15
CA SER A 47 -8.76 6.91 -3.65
C SER A 47 -7.24 6.90 -3.52
N THR A 48 -6.71 6.47 -2.38
CA THR A 48 -5.26 6.34 -2.16
C THR A 48 -4.62 5.38 -3.15
N ALA A 49 -5.23 4.21 -3.36
CA ALA A 49 -4.73 3.21 -4.30
C ALA A 49 -4.68 3.75 -5.73
N ARG A 50 -5.70 4.50 -6.15
CA ARG A 50 -5.71 5.13 -7.48
C ARG A 50 -4.62 6.17 -7.65
N ARG A 51 -4.34 6.97 -6.62
CA ARG A 51 -3.23 7.96 -6.64
C ARG A 51 -1.88 7.27 -6.79
N VAL A 52 -1.63 6.23 -6.00
CA VAL A 52 -0.38 5.47 -6.09
C VAL A 52 -0.23 4.76 -7.44
N ALA A 53 -1.29 4.14 -7.95
CA ALA A 53 -1.25 3.46 -9.25
C ALA A 53 -0.95 4.43 -10.41
N ARG A 54 -1.41 5.66 -10.33
CA ARG A 54 -1.11 6.71 -11.31
C ARG A 54 0.38 6.99 -11.41
N GLU A 55 1.10 6.90 -10.31
CA GLU A 55 2.56 7.08 -10.25
C GLU A 55 3.35 5.90 -10.84
N ARG A 56 2.69 4.79 -11.16
CA ARG A 56 3.32 3.60 -11.75
C ARG A 56 4.50 3.06 -10.94
N PRO A 57 4.29 2.64 -9.70
CA PRO A 57 5.36 2.12 -8.85
C PRO A 57 6.06 0.90 -9.48
N SER A 58 7.36 0.78 -9.21
CA SER A 58 8.18 -0.36 -9.63
C SER A 58 7.93 -1.63 -8.82
N VAL A 59 7.29 -1.49 -7.66
CA VAL A 59 6.93 -2.60 -6.75
C VAL A 59 5.43 -2.79 -6.71
N PRO A 60 4.95 -4.01 -6.38
CA PRO A 60 3.52 -4.27 -6.30
C PRO A 60 2.85 -3.49 -5.16
N MET A 61 1.56 -3.23 -5.33
CA MET A 61 0.72 -2.57 -4.35
C MET A 61 -0.29 -3.56 -3.76
N LEU A 62 -0.20 -3.79 -2.46
CA LEU A 62 -1.17 -4.57 -1.70
C LEU A 62 -2.22 -3.62 -1.11
N VAL A 63 -3.43 -3.66 -1.62
CA VAL A 63 -4.52 -2.78 -1.18
C VAL A 63 -5.42 -3.50 -0.21
N LEU A 64 -5.55 -2.96 0.99
CA LEU A 64 -6.38 -3.48 2.07
C LEU A 64 -7.58 -2.55 2.28
N THR A 65 -8.78 -3.09 2.18
CA THR A 65 -10.02 -2.33 2.28
C THR A 65 -11.09 -3.12 3.02
N PRO A 66 -11.92 -2.48 3.87
CA PRO A 66 -13.06 -3.15 4.49
C PRO A 66 -14.22 -3.43 3.52
N SER A 67 -14.18 -2.83 2.32
CA SER A 67 -15.24 -2.94 1.32
C SER A 67 -14.93 -3.96 0.23
N MET A 68 -15.67 -5.06 0.18
CA MET A 68 -15.59 -6.05 -0.89
C MET A 68 -15.86 -5.42 -2.27
N LYS A 69 -16.79 -4.49 -2.36
CA LYS A 69 -17.09 -3.75 -3.59
C LYS A 69 -15.88 -2.94 -4.06
N THR A 70 -15.21 -2.24 -3.14
CA THR A 70 -13.99 -1.50 -3.43
C THR A 70 -12.87 -2.44 -3.85
N ALA A 71 -12.65 -3.55 -3.14
CA ALA A 71 -11.63 -4.54 -3.50
C ALA A 71 -11.80 -5.06 -4.92
N ARG A 72 -13.02 -5.42 -5.31
CA ARG A 72 -13.32 -5.88 -6.69
C ARG A 72 -13.03 -4.82 -7.75
N ARG A 73 -13.37 -3.57 -7.49
CA ARG A 73 -13.09 -2.46 -8.41
C ARG A 73 -11.60 -2.19 -8.57
N LEU A 74 -10.85 -2.30 -7.50
CA LEU A 74 -9.41 -2.06 -7.48
C LEU A 74 -8.58 -3.21 -8.06
N GLY A 75 -9.17 -4.39 -8.25
CA GLY A 75 -8.53 -5.51 -8.93
C GLY A 75 -8.15 -5.25 -10.39
N LEU A 76 -8.73 -4.21 -11.01
CA LEU A 76 -8.39 -3.77 -12.37
C LEU A 76 -7.30 -2.69 -12.40
N LEU A 77 -6.85 -2.25 -11.22
CA LEU A 77 -5.88 -1.17 -11.11
C LEU A 77 -4.46 -1.67 -11.34
N TRP A 78 -3.64 -0.88 -12.05
CA TRP A 78 -2.25 -1.22 -12.31
C TRP A 78 -1.47 -1.56 -11.04
N GLY A 79 -0.80 -2.70 -11.06
CA GLY A 79 0.08 -3.14 -9.98
C GLY A 79 -0.62 -3.43 -8.64
N ALA A 80 -1.95 -3.39 -8.61
CA ALA A 80 -2.72 -3.59 -7.39
C ALA A 80 -3.13 -5.05 -7.21
N HIS A 81 -2.93 -5.55 -5.99
CA HIS A 81 -3.57 -6.74 -5.46
C HIS A 81 -4.49 -6.31 -4.32
N ALA A 82 -5.79 -6.32 -4.57
CA ALA A 82 -6.76 -5.81 -3.61
C ALA A 82 -7.41 -6.93 -2.81
N VAL A 83 -7.43 -6.76 -1.48
CA VAL A 83 -7.98 -7.73 -0.54
C VAL A 83 -8.99 -7.04 0.38
N ALA A 84 -10.16 -7.64 0.53
CA ALA A 84 -11.11 -7.22 1.55
C ALA A 84 -10.69 -7.79 2.91
N THR A 85 -10.57 -6.92 3.91
CA THR A 85 -10.21 -7.27 5.27
C THR A 85 -11.14 -6.60 6.26
N LYS A 86 -11.10 -6.99 7.53
CA LYS A 86 -11.76 -6.21 8.58
C LYS A 86 -11.17 -4.81 8.67
N ASP A 87 -11.98 -3.84 9.04
CA ASP A 87 -11.54 -2.47 9.25
C ASP A 87 -10.49 -2.37 10.35
N ILE A 88 -9.71 -1.30 10.32
CA ILE A 88 -8.66 -1.01 11.28
C ILE A 88 -9.03 0.21 12.12
N GLY A 89 -8.72 0.16 13.42
CA GLY A 89 -9.05 1.21 14.37
C GLY A 89 -7.84 1.97 14.93
N SER A 90 -6.61 1.45 14.73
CA SER A 90 -5.40 2.05 15.26
C SER A 90 -4.22 1.91 14.31
N PHE A 91 -3.18 2.73 14.55
CA PHE A 91 -1.92 2.66 13.80
C PHE A 91 -1.23 1.30 13.97
N GLU A 92 -1.18 0.80 15.20
CA GLU A 92 -0.55 -0.48 15.53
C GLU A 92 -1.25 -1.64 14.81
N GLU A 93 -2.57 -1.63 14.79
CA GLU A 93 -3.38 -2.61 14.07
C GLU A 93 -3.13 -2.54 12.56
N MET A 94 -3.02 -1.34 12.01
CA MET A 94 -2.68 -1.11 10.60
C MET A 94 -1.35 -1.76 10.24
N ILE A 95 -0.30 -1.50 11.01
CA ILE A 95 1.04 -2.02 10.76
C ILE A 95 1.04 -3.55 10.89
N ALA A 96 0.45 -4.09 11.94
CA ALA A 96 0.36 -5.54 12.15
C ALA A 96 -0.39 -6.23 11.00
N LYS A 97 -1.51 -5.69 10.57
CA LYS A 97 -2.30 -6.21 9.45
C LYS A 97 -1.54 -6.13 8.13
N GLY A 98 -0.88 -5.00 7.86
CA GLY A 98 -0.07 -4.82 6.65
C GLY A 98 1.03 -5.87 6.52
N LYS A 99 1.80 -6.12 7.57
CA LYS A 99 2.84 -7.14 7.63
C LYS A 99 2.26 -8.54 7.42
N ARG A 100 1.21 -8.89 8.16
CA ARG A 100 0.56 -10.19 8.11
C ARG A 100 0.00 -10.49 6.71
N MET A 101 -0.66 -9.52 6.09
CA MET A 101 -1.23 -9.66 4.75
C MET A 101 -0.15 -9.72 3.66
N ALA A 102 0.94 -8.98 3.81
CA ALA A 102 2.08 -9.06 2.91
C ALA A 102 2.71 -10.45 2.93
N LEU A 103 2.90 -11.05 4.11
CA LEU A 103 3.38 -12.42 4.25
C LEU A 103 2.41 -13.43 3.63
N ARG A 104 1.12 -13.33 3.97
CA ARG A 104 0.06 -14.24 3.50
C ARG A 104 -0.05 -14.25 1.98
N HIS A 105 0.06 -13.12 1.33
CA HIS A 105 -0.09 -12.97 -0.12
C HIS A 105 1.23 -13.00 -0.91
N GLY A 106 2.35 -13.28 -0.24
CA GLY A 106 3.64 -13.44 -0.91
C GLY A 106 4.30 -12.14 -1.37
N PHE A 107 3.97 -11.01 -0.74
CA PHE A 107 4.56 -9.71 -1.05
C PHE A 107 5.75 -9.32 -0.16
N GLY A 108 6.20 -10.22 0.69
CA GLY A 108 7.35 -10.02 1.55
C GLY A 108 7.66 -11.25 2.38
N GLU A 109 8.83 -11.22 2.99
CA GLU A 109 9.33 -12.24 3.92
C GLU A 109 9.95 -11.55 5.13
N ALA A 110 10.39 -12.32 6.13
CA ALA A 110 11.10 -11.75 7.27
C ALA A 110 12.32 -10.95 6.80
N GLY A 111 12.46 -9.72 7.29
CA GLY A 111 13.49 -8.77 6.86
C GLY A 111 13.08 -7.85 5.70
N SER A 112 12.02 -8.16 4.96
CA SER A 112 11.50 -7.27 3.91
C SER A 112 10.98 -5.97 4.50
N LYS A 113 11.17 -4.87 3.75
CA LYS A 113 10.57 -3.57 4.06
C LYS A 113 9.32 -3.35 3.24
N LEU A 114 8.33 -2.73 3.85
CA LEU A 114 7.08 -2.30 3.23
C LEU A 114 6.91 -0.80 3.41
N ILE A 115 6.22 -0.16 2.46
CA ILE A 115 5.66 1.17 2.68
C ILE A 115 4.20 0.99 3.08
N ALA A 116 3.75 1.67 4.13
CA ALA A 116 2.35 1.77 4.50
C ALA A 116 1.82 3.17 4.22
N LEU A 117 0.74 3.25 3.44
CA LEU A 117 0.01 4.49 3.14
C LEU A 117 -1.40 4.42 3.69
N ALA A 118 -1.80 5.45 4.41
CA ALA A 118 -3.15 5.56 4.97
C ALA A 118 -3.56 7.00 5.22
N GLY A 119 -4.86 7.22 5.45
CA GLY A 119 -5.41 8.44 6.01
C GLY A 119 -5.68 8.27 7.51
N VAL A 120 -5.17 9.19 8.32
CA VAL A 120 -5.39 9.25 9.77
C VAL A 120 -6.11 10.55 10.12
N PRO A 121 -7.18 10.55 10.90
CA PRO A 121 -7.86 9.41 11.52
C PRO A 121 -8.52 8.48 10.50
N PHE A 122 -8.58 7.19 10.84
CA PHE A 122 -9.17 6.16 9.97
C PHE A 122 -10.66 6.42 9.73
N GLY A 123 -11.15 6.01 8.54
CA GLY A 123 -12.55 6.13 8.16
C GLY A 123 -12.91 7.45 7.46
N THR A 124 -11.99 8.40 7.31
CA THR A 124 -12.22 9.63 6.56
C THR A 124 -11.78 9.45 5.10
N PRO A 125 -12.70 9.44 4.12
CA PRO A 125 -12.35 9.24 2.71
C PRO A 125 -11.43 10.34 2.17
N GLY A 126 -10.44 9.95 1.34
CA GLY A 126 -9.56 10.86 0.64
C GLY A 126 -8.51 11.59 1.50
N SER A 127 -8.34 11.19 2.75
CA SER A 127 -7.48 11.86 3.73
C SER A 127 -6.07 11.28 3.83
N THR A 128 -5.52 10.67 2.78
CA THR A 128 -4.15 10.12 2.79
C THR A 128 -3.14 11.15 3.29
N ASN A 129 -2.59 10.92 4.49
CA ASN A 129 -1.69 11.85 5.17
C ASN A 129 -0.55 11.16 5.93
N LEU A 130 -0.45 9.83 5.83
CA LEU A 130 0.56 9.02 6.50
C LEU A 130 1.29 8.13 5.49
N LEU A 131 2.62 8.25 5.49
CA LEU A 131 3.54 7.32 4.84
C LEU A 131 4.52 6.79 5.90
N HIS A 132 4.58 5.48 6.05
CA HIS A 132 5.44 4.82 7.03
C HIS A 132 6.20 3.66 6.40
N VAL A 133 7.51 3.58 6.65
CA VAL A 133 8.33 2.43 6.23
C VAL A 133 8.45 1.47 7.40
N VAL A 134 8.12 0.21 7.17
CA VAL A 134 8.12 -0.82 8.20
C VAL A 134 8.87 -2.06 7.73
N THR A 135 9.57 -2.71 8.65
CA THR A 135 10.25 -3.99 8.39
C THR A 135 9.42 -5.15 8.94
N ILE A 136 9.25 -6.20 8.15
CA ILE A 136 8.61 -7.45 8.61
C ILE A 136 9.59 -8.16 9.53
N SER A 137 9.22 -8.37 10.80
CA SER A 137 10.02 -9.12 11.76
C SER A 137 9.73 -10.62 11.66
N GLY A 138 10.69 -11.47 12.11
CA GLY A 138 10.51 -12.92 12.13
C GLY A 138 9.34 -13.39 13.00
N ASP A 139 9.03 -12.65 14.06
CA ASP A 139 7.94 -12.96 15.01
C ASP A 139 6.54 -12.84 14.39
N GLU A 140 6.41 -12.21 13.24
CA GLU A 140 5.14 -12.09 12.51
C GLU A 140 4.68 -13.43 11.92
N LEU A 141 5.61 -14.36 11.71
CA LEU A 141 5.31 -15.70 11.21
C LEU A 141 4.61 -16.56 12.26
N ASP A 142 4.99 -16.41 13.54
CA ASP A 142 4.43 -17.20 14.63
C ASP A 142 3.00 -16.77 15.02
N LYS A 143 2.64 -15.53 14.72
CA LYS A 143 1.30 -14.97 14.98
C LYS A 143 0.28 -15.33 13.90
N HIS A 144 0.71 -15.96 12.84
CA HIS A 144 -0.12 -16.25 11.66
C HIS A 144 -1.19 -17.30 11.92
N ASP A 145 -0.94 -18.24 12.84
CA ASP A 145 -1.81 -19.39 13.12
C ASP A 145 -2.93 -19.11 14.13
N VAL A 146 -2.97 -17.92 14.75
CA VAL A 146 -3.84 -17.67 15.91
C VAL A 146 -5.03 -16.75 15.64
N GLN A 147 -5.08 -16.02 14.52
CA GLN A 147 -6.21 -15.14 14.21
C GLN A 147 -6.71 -15.32 12.76
N LEU A 148 -7.90 -15.92 12.66
CA LEU A 148 -8.74 -15.86 11.47
C LEU A 148 -9.23 -14.42 11.29
N ASP A 149 -8.71 -13.73 10.30
CA ASP A 149 -9.20 -12.41 9.87
C ASP A 149 -10.45 -12.52 9.01
#